data_0a6b6b922d914b6ac7a006de8cfdc1a3
#
_entry.id   0a6b6b922d914b6ac7a006de8cfdc1a3
#
_cell.length_a   1.000
_cell.length_b   1.000
_cell.length_c   1.000
_cell.angle_alpha   90.00
_cell.angle_beta   90.00
_cell.angle_gamma   90.00
#
_symmetry.space_group_name_H-M   'P 1'
#
loop_
_entity.id
_entity.type
_entity.pdbx_description
1 polymer ?
#
loop_
_entity_poly.entity_id
_entity_poly.type
_entity_poly.pdbx_seq_one_letter_code
_entity_poly.pdbx_strand_id
1 'polypeptide(L)'
;MNICGDIHGQFYDLLQLFELGGYPPDKNYLFLGDYVDRGRQSIETICLLLAYKIKYPENFFLLRGNHECSSVNRVYGFFDECKRRYSIKLWKIFTDCFNCLPIAAIIDDSIFCCHGGLSPDLSFVNQIKEIIRPTDVPEYGMLCDILWSDPSKDIEEDFGENERGISCTFSSNYVKKFLSDNNLDLLCRAHQVVEEGYEFFAKKSCVTVFSAPNYCGFFDNSGAMMVVDENLKCSFNIIKSLN
;
A
#
# COMPACT_ATOMS: atom_id res chain seq x y z
N MET A 1 -7.20 -7.32 -12.86
CA MET A 1 -6.98 -6.36 -11.73
C MET A 1 -5.52 -5.90 -11.76
N ASN A 2 -5.30 -4.58 -11.76
CA ASN A 2 -3.98 -3.97 -11.63
C ASN A 2 -3.75 -3.58 -10.16
N ILE A 3 -2.65 -4.01 -9.54
CA ILE A 3 -2.32 -3.72 -8.15
C ILE A 3 -1.06 -2.87 -8.10
N CYS A 4 -1.16 -1.69 -7.49
CA CYS A 4 -0.07 -0.73 -7.35
C CYS A 4 0.28 -0.55 -5.86
N GLY A 5 1.58 -0.49 -5.55
CA GLY A 5 2.09 -0.11 -4.24
C GLY A 5 2.25 1.40 -4.09
N ASP A 6 3.24 1.79 -3.30
CA ASP A 6 3.56 3.17 -2.95
C ASP A 6 3.74 4.08 -4.17
N ILE A 7 3.18 5.28 -4.10
CA ILE A 7 3.29 6.31 -5.16
C ILE A 7 4.04 7.54 -4.66
N HIS A 8 3.82 7.92 -3.40
CA HIS A 8 4.53 8.99 -2.71
C HIS A 8 4.66 10.30 -3.50
N GLY A 9 3.54 10.80 -4.03
CA GLY A 9 3.50 12.08 -4.75
C GLY A 9 4.32 12.11 -6.04
N GLN A 10 4.70 10.97 -6.61
CA GLN A 10 5.36 10.84 -7.92
C GLN A 10 4.29 10.80 -9.03
N PHE A 11 3.67 11.96 -9.28
CA PHE A 11 2.50 12.08 -10.14
C PHE A 11 2.72 11.61 -11.58
N TYR A 12 3.88 11.90 -12.17
CA TYR A 12 4.17 11.50 -13.55
C TYR A 12 4.38 9.99 -13.67
N ASP A 13 4.95 9.35 -12.64
CA ASP A 13 5.07 7.89 -12.58
C ASP A 13 3.70 7.23 -12.42
N LEU A 14 2.77 7.84 -11.67
CA LEU A 14 1.38 7.41 -11.62
C LEU A 14 0.71 7.47 -12.99
N LEU A 15 0.93 8.54 -13.77
CA LEU A 15 0.40 8.63 -15.15
C LEU A 15 0.97 7.53 -16.04
N GLN A 16 2.28 7.24 -15.91
CA GLN A 16 2.94 6.15 -16.64
C GLN A 16 2.32 4.78 -16.31
N LEU A 17 1.95 4.54 -15.03
CA LEU A 17 1.24 3.31 -14.63
C LEU A 17 -0.10 3.17 -15.36
N PHE A 18 -0.88 4.26 -15.49
CA PHE A 18 -2.14 4.24 -16.24
C PHE A 18 -1.93 4.05 -17.76
N GLU A 19 -0.91 4.66 -18.34
CA GLU A 19 -0.57 4.46 -19.75
C GLU A 19 -0.21 3.00 -20.04
N LEU A 20 0.54 2.36 -19.13
CA LEU A 20 0.98 1.00 -19.28
C LEU A 20 -0.11 -0.03 -18.95
N GLY A 21 -0.90 0.22 -17.91
CA GLY A 21 -1.92 -0.69 -17.40
C GLY A 21 -3.30 -0.52 -18.03
N GLY A 22 -3.52 0.58 -18.77
CA GLY A 22 -4.84 1.01 -19.28
C GLY A 22 -5.62 1.80 -18.23
N TYR A 23 -6.65 2.50 -18.67
CA TYR A 23 -7.41 3.43 -17.84
C TYR A 23 -8.70 2.82 -17.29
N PRO A 24 -9.17 3.29 -16.10
CA PRO A 24 -10.53 2.99 -15.64
C PRO A 24 -11.57 3.61 -16.62
N PRO A 25 -12.74 2.99 -16.84
CA PRO A 25 -13.23 1.74 -16.23
C PRO A 25 -12.81 0.47 -16.95
N ASP A 26 -12.07 0.56 -18.08
CA ASP A 26 -11.70 -0.62 -18.89
C ASP A 26 -10.75 -1.56 -18.12
N LYS A 27 -10.04 -1.01 -17.16
CA LYS A 27 -9.15 -1.75 -16.24
C LYS A 27 -9.48 -1.43 -14.79
N ASN A 28 -9.49 -2.49 -13.97
CA ASN A 28 -9.69 -2.37 -12.53
C ASN A 28 -8.36 -2.14 -11.83
N TYR A 29 -8.36 -1.25 -10.82
CA TYR A 29 -7.19 -0.91 -10.03
C TYR A 29 -7.41 -1.10 -8.54
N LEU A 30 -6.40 -1.63 -7.86
CA LEU A 30 -6.24 -1.61 -6.42
C LEU A 30 -4.91 -0.95 -6.06
N PHE A 31 -4.96 0.13 -5.30
CA PHE A 31 -3.79 0.79 -4.74
C PHE A 31 -3.64 0.44 -3.27
N LEU A 32 -2.43 0.09 -2.85
CA LEU A 32 -2.16 -0.46 -1.51
C LEU A 32 -1.87 0.61 -0.45
N GLY A 33 -1.90 1.90 -0.82
CA GLY A 33 -1.61 3.01 0.10
C GLY A 33 -0.35 3.79 -0.26
N ASP A 34 0.02 4.72 0.62
CA ASP A 34 1.17 5.61 0.49
C ASP A 34 1.14 6.47 -0.78
N TYR A 35 0.09 7.28 -0.88
CA TYR A 35 -0.13 8.20 -2.00
C TYR A 35 0.62 9.51 -1.86
N VAL A 36 0.85 9.93 -0.62
CA VAL A 36 1.36 11.25 -0.23
C VAL A 36 2.76 11.16 0.39
N ASP A 37 3.37 12.31 0.66
CA ASP A 37 4.70 12.49 1.22
C ASP A 37 5.86 12.17 0.25
N ARG A 38 7.05 12.61 0.59
CA ARG A 38 8.32 12.36 -0.10
C ARG A 38 8.43 13.03 -1.47
N GLY A 39 7.52 12.75 -2.38
CA GLY A 39 7.46 13.34 -3.71
C GLY A 39 6.90 14.77 -3.71
N ARG A 40 6.97 15.41 -4.87
CA ARG A 40 6.68 16.86 -5.00
C ARG A 40 5.22 17.17 -5.34
N GLN A 41 4.42 16.17 -5.69
CA GLN A 41 3.07 16.32 -6.23
C GLN A 41 2.08 15.39 -5.55
N SER A 42 2.07 15.42 -4.20
CA SER A 42 1.16 14.60 -3.39
C SER A 42 -0.30 15.00 -3.61
N ILE A 43 -0.57 16.31 -3.74
CA ILE A 43 -1.94 16.81 -3.94
C ILE A 43 -2.50 16.34 -5.28
N GLU A 44 -1.73 16.47 -6.37
CA GLU A 44 -2.15 16.00 -7.70
C GLU A 44 -2.40 14.49 -7.68
N THR A 45 -1.49 13.74 -7.06
CA THR A 45 -1.58 12.27 -6.95
C THR A 45 -2.86 11.85 -6.25
N ILE A 46 -3.08 12.32 -5.03
CA ILE A 46 -4.26 11.91 -4.26
C ILE A 46 -5.57 12.41 -4.87
N CYS A 47 -5.58 13.63 -5.44
CA CYS A 47 -6.76 14.16 -6.10
C CYS A 47 -7.15 13.34 -7.34
N LEU A 48 -6.20 12.90 -8.17
CA LEU A 48 -6.46 12.05 -9.32
C LEU A 48 -7.03 10.70 -8.90
N LEU A 49 -6.41 10.06 -7.88
CA LEU A 49 -6.86 8.76 -7.36
C LEU A 49 -8.28 8.84 -6.77
N LEU A 50 -8.57 9.87 -5.98
CA LEU A 50 -9.91 10.09 -5.43
C LEU A 50 -10.94 10.41 -6.52
N ALA A 51 -10.56 11.16 -7.57
CA ALA A 51 -11.44 11.45 -8.71
C ALA A 51 -11.82 10.17 -9.46
N TYR A 52 -10.87 9.25 -9.68
CA TYR A 52 -11.16 7.94 -10.25
C TYR A 52 -12.05 7.10 -9.33
N LYS A 53 -11.79 7.09 -8.00
CA LYS A 53 -12.64 6.38 -7.04
C LYS A 53 -14.08 6.88 -7.05
N ILE A 54 -14.30 8.18 -7.13
CA ILE A 54 -15.64 8.79 -7.19
C ILE A 54 -16.31 8.45 -8.51
N LYS A 55 -15.59 8.53 -9.63
CA LYS A 55 -16.13 8.32 -10.96
C LYS A 55 -16.41 6.85 -11.28
N TYR A 56 -15.56 5.95 -10.80
CA TYR A 56 -15.61 4.52 -11.10
C TYR A 56 -15.50 3.66 -9.83
N PRO A 57 -16.48 3.75 -8.91
CA PRO A 57 -16.39 3.15 -7.57
C PRO A 57 -16.26 1.63 -7.59
N GLU A 58 -16.78 0.97 -8.65
CA GLU A 58 -16.72 -0.49 -8.80
C GLU A 58 -15.45 -1.00 -9.50
N ASN A 59 -14.63 -0.09 -10.04
CA ASN A 59 -13.44 -0.45 -10.80
C ASN A 59 -12.15 0.06 -10.16
N PHE A 60 -12.25 0.93 -9.15
CA PHE A 60 -11.11 1.64 -8.57
C PHE A 60 -11.13 1.58 -7.05
N PHE A 61 -10.09 1.00 -6.46
CA PHE A 61 -10.02 0.70 -5.04
C PHE A 61 -8.75 1.30 -4.43
N LEU A 62 -8.89 1.95 -3.28
CA LEU A 62 -7.82 2.60 -2.55
C LEU A 62 -7.76 2.05 -1.13
N LEU A 63 -6.64 1.45 -0.73
CA LEU A 63 -6.36 1.08 0.65
C LEU A 63 -5.62 2.22 1.35
N ARG A 64 -5.59 2.16 2.67
CA ARG A 64 -4.82 3.07 3.51
C ARG A 64 -3.38 2.58 3.64
N GLY A 65 -2.40 3.47 3.44
CA GLY A 65 -1.02 3.27 3.84
C GLY A 65 -0.70 3.97 5.16
N ASN A 66 0.50 3.77 5.68
CA ASN A 66 0.93 4.42 6.92
C ASN A 66 1.17 5.93 6.75
N HIS A 67 1.41 6.41 5.54
CA HIS A 67 1.49 7.84 5.23
C HIS A 67 0.11 8.52 5.14
N GLU A 68 -0.97 7.79 5.00
CA GLU A 68 -2.33 8.32 5.13
C GLU A 68 -2.72 8.45 6.62
N CYS A 69 -1.80 9.00 7.42
CA CYS A 69 -1.90 9.27 8.85
C CYS A 69 -1.37 10.66 9.18
N SER A 70 -2.10 11.41 10.00
CA SER A 70 -1.76 12.80 10.32
C SER A 70 -0.42 12.97 11.04
N SER A 71 -0.04 12.03 11.91
CA SER A 71 1.25 12.03 12.61
C SER A 71 2.43 11.83 11.67
N VAL A 72 2.25 11.06 10.58
CA VAL A 72 3.27 10.77 9.57
C VAL A 72 3.33 11.89 8.52
N ASN A 73 2.22 12.18 7.85
CA ASN A 73 2.24 13.12 6.72
C ASN A 73 2.38 14.60 7.13
N ARG A 74 2.35 14.89 8.42
CA ARG A 74 2.74 16.17 8.97
C ARG A 74 4.25 16.41 8.92
N VAL A 75 5.05 15.33 8.92
CA VAL A 75 6.52 15.36 9.00
C VAL A 75 7.15 15.19 7.63
N TYR A 76 6.57 14.34 6.77
CA TYR A 76 7.22 13.87 5.56
C TYR A 76 6.84 14.63 4.27
N GLY A 77 6.09 15.75 4.38
CA GLY A 77 5.96 16.71 3.29
C GLY A 77 4.53 17.10 2.90
N PHE A 78 3.53 16.25 3.04
CA PHE A 78 2.18 16.52 2.57
C PHE A 78 1.49 17.70 3.31
N PHE A 79 1.68 17.81 4.62
CA PHE A 79 1.19 18.95 5.39
C PHE A 79 1.76 20.29 4.86
N ASP A 80 3.08 20.33 4.63
CA ASP A 80 3.75 21.54 4.14
C ASP A 80 3.32 21.85 2.70
N GLU A 81 3.11 20.84 1.85
CA GLU A 81 2.59 21.02 0.51
C GLU A 81 1.18 21.64 0.54
N CYS A 82 0.27 21.09 1.34
CA CYS A 82 -1.07 21.63 1.52
C CYS A 82 -1.07 23.06 2.06
N LYS A 83 -0.28 23.31 3.12
CA LYS A 83 -0.16 24.64 3.77
C LYS A 83 0.38 25.70 2.80
N ARG A 84 1.40 25.36 2.02
CA ARG A 84 2.07 26.28 1.11
C ARG A 84 1.24 26.60 -0.13
N ARG A 85 0.61 25.58 -0.72
CA ARG A 85 -0.13 25.71 -2.01
C ARG A 85 -1.59 26.10 -1.81
N TYR A 86 -2.18 25.73 -0.68
CA TYR A 86 -3.59 25.97 -0.39
C TYR A 86 -3.80 26.44 1.05
N SER A 87 -4.07 25.52 1.99
CA SER A 87 -4.37 25.85 3.39
C SER A 87 -4.22 24.63 4.31
N ILE A 88 -4.05 24.88 5.62
CA ILE A 88 -4.12 23.85 6.67
C ILE A 88 -5.51 23.20 6.71
N LYS A 89 -6.57 23.94 6.35
CA LYS A 89 -7.93 23.39 6.29
C LYS A 89 -8.03 22.27 5.26
N LEU A 90 -7.38 22.40 4.10
CA LEU A 90 -7.34 21.35 3.09
C LEU A 90 -6.66 20.08 3.61
N TRP A 91 -5.52 20.21 4.29
CA TRP A 91 -4.85 19.08 4.92
C TRP A 91 -5.73 18.34 5.93
N LYS A 92 -6.50 19.06 6.75
CA LYS A 92 -7.46 18.45 7.68
C LYS A 92 -8.57 17.68 6.96
N ILE A 93 -9.08 18.21 5.84
CA ILE A 93 -10.09 17.53 5.02
C ILE A 93 -9.52 16.21 4.44
N PHE A 94 -8.27 16.23 3.96
CA PHE A 94 -7.61 14.99 3.54
C PHE A 94 -7.42 14.00 4.70
N THR A 95 -7.04 14.48 5.88
CA THR A 95 -6.91 13.63 7.09
C THR A 95 -8.25 12.94 7.41
N ASP A 96 -9.35 13.67 7.39
CA ASP A 96 -10.69 13.10 7.60
C ASP A 96 -11.03 12.05 6.54
N CYS A 97 -10.69 12.31 5.28
CA CYS A 97 -10.84 11.35 4.18
C CYS A 97 -9.97 10.11 4.40
N PHE A 98 -8.70 10.26 4.77
CA PHE A 98 -7.77 9.15 5.00
C PHE A 98 -8.23 8.25 6.15
N ASN A 99 -8.82 8.81 7.19
CA ASN A 99 -9.40 8.06 8.30
C ASN A 99 -10.57 7.15 7.89
N CYS A 100 -11.14 7.37 6.71
CA CYS A 100 -12.21 6.55 6.14
C CYS A 100 -11.71 5.45 5.19
N LEU A 101 -10.44 5.46 4.77
CA LEU A 101 -9.91 4.50 3.81
C LEU A 101 -9.99 3.06 4.34
N PRO A 102 -10.30 2.07 3.48
CA PRO A 102 -10.22 0.65 3.82
C PRO A 102 -8.79 0.23 4.16
N ILE A 103 -8.64 -0.77 5.02
CA ILE A 103 -7.35 -1.23 5.56
C ILE A 103 -6.78 -2.39 4.74
N ALA A 104 -7.65 -3.24 4.20
CA ALA A 104 -7.26 -4.40 3.42
C ALA A 104 -8.33 -4.73 2.37
N ALA A 105 -7.97 -5.60 1.43
CA ALA A 105 -8.87 -6.16 0.43
C ALA A 105 -8.54 -7.64 0.18
N ILE A 106 -9.53 -8.39 -0.29
CA ILE A 106 -9.33 -9.75 -0.80
C ILE A 106 -9.76 -9.76 -2.27
N ILE A 107 -8.92 -10.31 -3.13
CA ILE A 107 -9.22 -10.49 -4.55
C ILE A 107 -9.57 -11.96 -4.77
N ASP A 108 -10.79 -12.19 -5.25
CA ASP A 108 -11.31 -13.50 -5.65
C ASP A 108 -11.07 -14.60 -4.59
N ASP A 109 -11.34 -14.28 -3.33
CA ASP A 109 -11.16 -15.16 -2.15
C ASP A 109 -9.75 -15.81 -2.04
N SER A 110 -8.77 -15.33 -2.77
CA SER A 110 -7.44 -15.95 -2.90
C SER A 110 -6.27 -15.04 -2.52
N ILE A 111 -6.34 -13.73 -2.85
CA ILE A 111 -5.22 -12.81 -2.63
C ILE A 111 -5.58 -11.81 -1.55
N PHE A 112 -4.91 -11.88 -0.41
CA PHE A 112 -5.03 -10.88 0.66
C PHE A 112 -4.10 -9.70 0.39
N CYS A 113 -4.66 -8.50 0.32
CA CYS A 113 -3.95 -7.26 0.01
C CYS A 113 -4.01 -6.30 1.20
N CYS A 114 -2.87 -5.76 1.62
CA CYS A 114 -2.74 -4.71 2.63
C CYS A 114 -1.50 -3.86 2.35
N HIS A 115 -1.30 -2.79 3.12
CA HIS A 115 -0.14 -1.92 2.91
C HIS A 115 1.14 -2.51 3.53
N GLY A 116 1.20 -2.69 4.86
CA GLY A 116 2.36 -3.21 5.59
C GLY A 116 2.41 -4.73 5.58
N GLY A 117 1.59 -5.39 6.38
CA GLY A 117 1.61 -6.85 6.43
C GLY A 117 0.76 -7.47 7.52
N LEU A 118 1.33 -8.43 8.23
CA LEU A 118 0.64 -9.23 9.24
C LEU A 118 0.89 -8.72 10.65
N SER A 119 -0.01 -9.08 11.57
CA SER A 119 0.02 -8.69 12.98
C SER A 119 -0.06 -9.93 13.88
N PRO A 120 0.58 -9.93 15.07
CA PRO A 120 0.34 -10.93 16.10
C PRO A 120 -1.15 -11.02 16.51
N ASP A 121 -1.88 -9.90 16.39
CA ASP A 121 -3.28 -9.78 16.74
C ASP A 121 -4.23 -10.20 15.60
N LEU A 122 -3.69 -10.50 14.40
CA LEU A 122 -4.46 -10.88 13.21
C LEU A 122 -4.32 -12.37 12.90
N SER A 123 -5.25 -13.18 13.39
CA SER A 123 -5.34 -14.60 13.04
C SER A 123 -6.27 -14.87 11.85
N PHE A 124 -7.39 -14.13 11.78
CA PHE A 124 -8.40 -14.29 10.73
C PHE A 124 -8.75 -12.95 10.08
N VAL A 125 -8.87 -12.95 8.76
CA VAL A 125 -9.16 -11.75 7.97
C VAL A 125 -10.46 -11.03 8.38
N ASN A 126 -11.43 -11.77 8.94
CA ASN A 126 -12.68 -11.18 9.41
C ASN A 126 -12.51 -10.22 10.59
N GLN A 127 -11.42 -10.32 11.37
CA GLN A 127 -11.12 -9.39 12.47
C GLN A 127 -10.92 -7.95 11.96
N ILE A 128 -10.45 -7.77 10.71
CA ILE A 128 -10.27 -6.44 10.09
C ILE A 128 -11.61 -5.73 9.93
N LYS A 129 -12.72 -6.47 9.77
CA LYS A 129 -14.09 -5.89 9.66
C LYS A 129 -14.56 -5.25 10.97
N GLU A 130 -13.93 -5.58 12.10
CA GLU A 130 -14.24 -4.99 13.41
C GLU A 130 -13.62 -3.60 13.59
N ILE A 131 -12.68 -3.21 12.73
CA ILE A 131 -12.07 -1.88 12.75
C ILE A 131 -13.11 -0.85 12.29
N ILE A 132 -13.62 -0.09 13.27
CA ILE A 132 -14.60 0.98 13.01
C ILE A 132 -13.90 2.16 12.35
N ARG A 133 -14.43 2.64 11.23
CA ARG A 133 -13.95 3.84 10.53
C ARG A 133 -15.03 4.93 10.52
N PRO A 134 -14.69 6.23 10.57
CA PRO A 134 -13.32 6.79 10.53
C PRO A 134 -12.51 6.50 11.79
N THR A 135 -11.20 6.32 11.66
CA THR A 135 -10.26 6.11 12.77
C THR A 135 -8.88 6.68 12.45
N ASP A 136 -8.19 7.18 13.46
CA ASP A 136 -6.76 7.46 13.35
C ASP A 136 -5.95 6.16 13.47
N VAL A 137 -4.66 6.19 13.13
CA VAL A 137 -3.76 5.03 13.26
C VAL A 137 -3.17 5.05 14.68
N PRO A 138 -3.39 4.00 15.49
CA PRO A 138 -2.78 3.89 16.80
C PRO A 138 -1.29 3.58 16.70
N GLU A 139 -0.55 3.75 17.80
CA GLU A 139 0.89 3.45 17.86
C GLU A 139 1.21 1.95 17.96
N TYR A 140 0.24 1.10 18.25
CA TYR A 140 0.38 -0.36 18.39
C TYR A 140 -0.95 -1.08 18.10
N GLY A 141 -0.87 -2.40 17.96
CA GLY A 141 -1.99 -3.29 17.72
C GLY A 141 -2.29 -3.53 16.23
N MET A 142 -3.29 -4.35 15.95
CA MET A 142 -3.60 -4.89 14.62
C MET A 142 -3.63 -3.82 13.51
N LEU A 143 -4.29 -2.69 13.73
CA LEU A 143 -4.38 -1.63 12.72
C LEU A 143 -3.01 -1.01 12.44
N CYS A 144 -2.20 -0.77 13.48
CA CYS A 144 -0.83 -0.30 13.31
C CYS A 144 -0.02 -1.31 12.48
N ASP A 145 -0.07 -2.57 12.85
CA ASP A 145 0.75 -3.61 12.22
C ASP A 145 0.39 -3.84 10.75
N ILE A 146 -0.89 -3.86 10.40
CA ILE A 146 -1.33 -4.00 8.99
C ILE A 146 -0.78 -2.88 8.11
N LEU A 147 -0.49 -1.71 8.68
CA LEU A 147 0.07 -0.56 7.95
C LEU A 147 1.61 -0.46 8.03
N TRP A 148 2.27 -1.09 9.01
CA TRP A 148 3.67 -0.85 9.30
C TRP A 148 4.57 -2.10 9.32
N SER A 149 4.02 -3.31 9.47
CA SER A 149 4.82 -4.52 9.62
C SER A 149 5.56 -4.89 8.34
N ASP A 150 6.71 -5.53 8.49
CA ASP A 150 7.57 -5.96 7.39
C ASP A 150 7.89 -7.46 7.44
N PRO A 151 8.07 -8.14 6.29
CA PRO A 151 8.60 -9.50 6.26
C PRO A 151 10.08 -9.52 6.66
N SER A 152 10.50 -10.53 7.42
CA SER A 152 11.91 -10.74 7.75
C SER A 152 12.34 -12.19 7.53
N LYS A 153 13.56 -12.35 6.98
CA LYS A 153 14.22 -13.66 6.77
C LYS A 153 15.05 -14.06 7.99
N ASP A 154 15.31 -13.10 8.90
CA ASP A 154 16.31 -13.21 9.97
C ASP A 154 15.71 -13.57 11.33
N ILE A 155 14.39 -13.78 11.41
CA ILE A 155 13.69 -14.18 12.61
C ILE A 155 13.32 -15.67 12.59
N GLU A 156 13.54 -16.36 13.71
CA GLU A 156 13.15 -17.77 13.91
C GLU A 156 11.71 -17.91 14.41
N GLU A 157 11.27 -16.93 15.21
CA GLU A 157 9.91 -16.84 15.73
C GLU A 157 8.93 -16.32 14.67
N ASP A 158 7.63 -16.40 14.96
CA ASP A 158 6.58 -15.91 14.05
C ASP A 158 6.67 -14.39 13.85
N PHE A 159 7.07 -13.65 14.88
CA PHE A 159 7.23 -12.18 14.89
C PHE A 159 8.52 -11.76 15.59
N GLY A 160 9.06 -10.61 15.17
CA GLY A 160 10.24 -9.98 15.73
C GLY A 160 10.14 -8.46 15.81
N GLU A 161 11.16 -7.83 16.39
CA GLU A 161 11.26 -6.37 16.44
C GLU A 161 11.42 -5.79 15.02
N ASN A 162 10.85 -4.61 14.80
CA ASN A 162 10.99 -3.87 13.55
C ASN A 162 12.00 -2.72 13.74
N GLU A 163 13.00 -2.64 12.88
CA GLU A 163 14.03 -1.59 12.89
C GLU A 163 13.45 -0.17 12.69
N ARG A 164 12.21 -0.07 12.23
CA ARG A 164 11.48 1.23 12.13
C ARG A 164 11.14 1.82 13.49
N GLY A 165 11.27 1.04 14.60
CA GLY A 165 10.88 1.46 15.94
C GLY A 165 9.38 1.50 16.20
N ILE A 166 8.59 0.96 15.28
CA ILE A 166 7.14 0.81 15.37
C ILE A 166 6.72 -0.52 14.75
N SER A 167 5.63 -1.15 15.26
CA SER A 167 5.12 -2.43 14.77
C SER A 167 6.11 -3.59 14.92
N CYS A 168 5.99 -4.62 14.09
CA CYS A 168 6.76 -5.85 14.15
C CYS A 168 7.26 -6.28 12.76
N THR A 169 8.14 -7.27 12.75
CA THR A 169 8.43 -8.07 11.56
C THR A 169 7.72 -9.43 11.66
N PHE A 170 7.44 -10.05 10.51
CA PHE A 170 6.78 -11.36 10.44
C PHE A 170 7.57 -12.37 9.60
N SER A 171 7.53 -13.65 10.01
CA SER A 171 8.31 -14.72 9.40
C SER A 171 7.63 -15.35 8.19
N SER A 172 8.44 -16.04 7.39
CA SER A 172 7.96 -16.90 6.29
C SER A 172 7.00 -18.01 6.77
N ASN A 173 7.20 -18.51 7.98
CA ASN A 173 6.34 -19.55 8.54
C ASN A 173 4.97 -18.99 8.91
N TYR A 174 4.92 -17.79 9.49
CA TYR A 174 3.67 -17.15 9.83
C TYR A 174 2.86 -16.78 8.58
N VAL A 175 3.49 -16.27 7.53
CA VAL A 175 2.80 -16.03 6.24
C VAL A 175 2.08 -17.27 5.76
N LYS A 176 2.75 -18.43 5.71
CA LYS A 176 2.15 -19.69 5.25
C LYS A 176 1.01 -20.16 6.15
N LYS A 177 1.20 -20.04 7.48
CA LYS A 177 0.18 -20.38 8.46
C LYS A 177 -1.06 -19.51 8.27
N PHE A 178 -0.88 -18.18 8.24
CA PHE A 178 -1.98 -17.23 8.04
C PHE A 178 -2.77 -17.50 6.76
N LEU A 179 -2.08 -17.72 5.64
CA LEU A 179 -2.73 -18.01 4.36
C LEU A 179 -3.52 -19.34 4.44
N SER A 180 -2.92 -20.38 5.00
CA SER A 180 -3.58 -21.69 5.19
C SER A 180 -4.82 -21.59 6.08
N ASP A 181 -4.72 -20.89 7.22
CA ASP A 181 -5.82 -20.76 8.19
C ASP A 181 -7.00 -19.94 7.63
N ASN A 182 -6.74 -19.09 6.63
CA ASN A 182 -7.74 -18.25 5.98
C ASN A 182 -8.16 -18.72 4.58
N ASN A 183 -7.66 -19.86 4.09
CA ASN A 183 -7.88 -20.38 2.74
C ASN A 183 -7.50 -19.37 1.64
N LEU A 184 -6.33 -18.75 1.79
CA LEU A 184 -5.76 -17.79 0.86
C LEU A 184 -4.48 -18.34 0.23
N ASP A 185 -4.13 -17.85 -0.96
CA ASP A 185 -2.96 -18.30 -1.72
C ASP A 185 -1.78 -17.33 -1.65
N LEU A 186 -2.05 -16.03 -1.54
CA LEU A 186 -1.04 -14.98 -1.65
C LEU A 186 -1.32 -13.81 -0.70
N LEU A 187 -0.26 -13.33 -0.03
CA LEU A 187 -0.21 -12.02 0.59
C LEU A 187 0.45 -11.03 -0.39
N CYS A 188 -0.28 -9.99 -0.80
CA CYS A 188 0.23 -8.89 -1.61
C CYS A 188 0.31 -7.63 -0.75
N ARG A 189 1.51 -7.05 -0.62
CA ARG A 189 1.77 -5.88 0.23
C ARG A 189 2.69 -4.88 -0.46
N ALA A 190 2.90 -3.73 0.14
CA ALA A 190 3.67 -2.61 -0.36
C ALA A 190 4.75 -2.16 0.65
N HIS A 191 4.89 -0.88 1.00
CA HIS A 191 5.59 -0.33 2.15
C HIS A 191 7.12 -0.42 2.17
N GLN A 192 7.75 -1.32 1.43
CA GLN A 192 9.21 -1.44 1.32
C GLN A 192 9.68 -1.17 -0.10
N VAL A 193 10.73 -0.34 -0.21
CA VAL A 193 11.45 -0.17 -1.47
C VAL A 193 12.14 -1.47 -1.83
N VAL A 194 11.93 -1.94 -3.06
CA VAL A 194 12.55 -3.14 -3.60
C VAL A 194 13.14 -2.82 -4.98
N GLU A 195 14.30 -3.39 -5.29
CA GLU A 195 15.14 -3.02 -6.44
C GLU A 195 14.39 -3.11 -7.78
N GLU A 196 13.69 -4.22 -8.02
CA GLU A 196 12.96 -4.47 -9.27
C GLU A 196 11.52 -3.92 -9.27
N GLY A 197 11.11 -3.18 -8.21
CA GLY A 197 9.73 -2.74 -7.98
C GLY A 197 8.81 -3.83 -7.44
N TYR A 198 9.26 -5.09 -7.39
CA TYR A 198 8.59 -6.19 -6.69
C TYR A 198 9.60 -7.19 -6.14
N GLU A 199 9.26 -7.82 -5.02
CA GLU A 199 10.08 -8.88 -4.41
C GLU A 199 9.18 -9.96 -3.81
N PHE A 200 9.54 -11.23 -4.06
CA PHE A 200 8.87 -12.37 -3.44
C PHE A 200 9.51 -12.79 -2.13
N PHE A 201 8.65 -13.13 -1.18
CA PHE A 201 9.01 -13.68 0.13
C PHE A 201 8.25 -14.99 0.39
N ALA A 202 8.67 -15.79 1.39
CA ALA A 202 7.98 -17.01 1.85
C ALA A 202 7.71 -18.02 0.72
N LYS A 203 8.69 -18.30 -0.16
CA LYS A 203 8.54 -19.19 -1.33
C LYS A 203 7.40 -18.77 -2.26
N LYS A 204 7.29 -17.46 -2.50
CA LYS A 204 6.26 -16.80 -3.33
C LYS A 204 4.86 -16.76 -2.73
N SER A 205 4.69 -17.04 -1.44
CA SER A 205 3.42 -16.84 -0.73
C SER A 205 3.20 -15.39 -0.29
N CYS A 206 4.23 -14.55 -0.38
CA CYS A 206 4.13 -13.10 -0.16
C CYS A 206 4.85 -12.37 -1.29
N VAL A 207 4.29 -11.25 -1.72
CA VAL A 207 4.91 -10.35 -2.67
C VAL A 207 4.81 -8.90 -2.18
N THR A 208 5.94 -8.20 -2.19
CA THR A 208 6.01 -6.75 -2.05
C THR A 208 5.93 -6.11 -3.42
N VAL A 209 5.07 -5.11 -3.59
CA VAL A 209 4.93 -4.30 -4.81
C VAL A 209 5.20 -2.85 -4.45
N PHE A 210 6.15 -2.21 -5.14
CA PHE A 210 6.52 -0.82 -4.94
C PHE A 210 6.45 -0.09 -6.28
N SER A 211 5.64 0.97 -6.38
CA SER A 211 5.28 1.56 -7.67
C SER A 211 5.93 2.93 -7.94
N ALA A 212 6.80 3.41 -7.05
CA ALA A 212 7.54 4.67 -7.19
C ALA A 212 8.99 4.42 -7.62
N PRO A 213 9.35 4.52 -8.92
CA PRO A 213 10.73 4.33 -9.36
C PRO A 213 11.63 5.47 -8.91
N ASN A 214 12.94 5.22 -8.79
CA ASN A 214 13.94 6.19 -8.33
C ASN A 214 13.48 6.95 -7.06
N TYR A 215 13.03 6.16 -6.07
CA TYR A 215 12.37 6.68 -4.88
C TYR A 215 13.23 7.72 -4.14
N CYS A 216 12.62 8.86 -3.80
CA CYS A 216 13.30 10.01 -3.19
C CYS A 216 14.46 10.58 -4.01
N GLY A 217 14.72 10.13 -5.24
CA GLY A 217 15.89 10.49 -6.03
C GLY A 217 17.21 9.93 -5.49
N PHE A 218 17.17 8.97 -4.58
CA PHE A 218 18.33 8.32 -3.98
C PHE A 218 18.39 6.81 -4.25
N PHE A 219 17.23 6.17 -4.38
CA PHE A 219 17.13 4.75 -4.67
C PHE A 219 17.11 4.53 -6.18
N ASP A 220 17.98 3.65 -6.68
CA ASP A 220 18.00 3.24 -8.09
C ASP A 220 17.05 2.07 -8.35
N ASN A 221 15.85 2.14 -7.78
CA ASN A 221 14.84 1.13 -7.90
C ASN A 221 13.92 1.36 -9.10
N SER A 222 13.46 0.28 -9.70
CA SER A 222 12.30 0.31 -10.60
C SER A 222 10.99 0.46 -9.80
N GLY A 223 9.93 0.90 -10.45
CA GLY A 223 8.57 0.74 -9.96
C GLY A 223 7.90 -0.45 -10.64
N ALA A 224 6.96 -1.09 -9.96
CA ALA A 224 6.18 -2.18 -10.55
C ALA A 224 4.69 -2.05 -10.27
N MET A 225 3.90 -2.65 -11.16
CA MET A 225 2.48 -2.90 -11.00
C MET A 225 2.23 -4.40 -11.22
N MET A 226 1.61 -5.07 -10.25
CA MET A 226 1.21 -6.46 -10.40
C MET A 226 -0.13 -6.53 -11.14
N VAL A 227 -0.18 -7.35 -12.19
CA VAL A 227 -1.38 -7.60 -12.98
C VAL A 227 -1.89 -9.00 -12.67
N VAL A 228 -3.14 -9.08 -12.21
CA VAL A 228 -3.83 -10.35 -11.93
C VAL A 228 -4.89 -10.55 -13.01
N ASP A 229 -4.77 -11.64 -13.76
CA ASP A 229 -5.74 -12.00 -14.81
C ASP A 229 -6.97 -12.75 -14.24
N GLU A 230 -7.89 -13.15 -15.10
CA GLU A 230 -9.13 -13.87 -14.74
C GLU A 230 -8.89 -15.28 -14.19
N ASN A 231 -7.70 -15.84 -14.38
CA ASN A 231 -7.29 -17.14 -13.86
C ASN A 231 -6.37 -17.02 -12.63
N LEU A 232 -6.32 -15.83 -12.00
CA LEU A 232 -5.45 -15.49 -10.88
C LEU A 232 -3.95 -15.60 -11.19
N LYS A 233 -3.58 -15.62 -12.47
CA LYS A 233 -2.17 -15.59 -12.86
C LYS A 233 -1.63 -14.18 -12.67
N CYS A 234 -0.56 -14.07 -11.87
CA CYS A 234 0.13 -12.82 -11.59
C CYS A 234 1.28 -12.59 -12.57
N SER A 235 1.37 -11.38 -13.10
CA SER A 235 2.49 -10.87 -13.90
C SER A 235 2.83 -9.45 -13.45
N PHE A 236 3.99 -8.91 -13.89
CA PHE A 236 4.45 -7.59 -13.45
C PHE A 236 4.76 -6.70 -14.65
N ASN A 237 4.24 -5.50 -14.62
CA ASN A 237 4.63 -4.41 -15.49
C ASN A 237 5.62 -3.53 -14.74
N ILE A 238 6.81 -3.35 -15.31
CA ILE A 238 7.90 -2.58 -14.70
C ILE A 238 7.95 -1.20 -15.31
N ILE A 239 8.07 -0.17 -14.48
CA ILE A 239 8.32 1.20 -14.88
C ILE A 239 9.68 1.68 -14.36
N LYS A 240 10.33 2.51 -15.15
CA LYS A 240 11.55 3.22 -14.77
C LYS A 240 11.27 4.70 -14.72
N SER A 241 12.01 5.43 -13.88
CA SER A 241 11.93 6.88 -13.85
C SER A 241 12.21 7.46 -15.25
N LEU A 242 11.45 8.48 -15.61
CA LEU A 242 11.62 9.19 -16.89
C LEU A 242 12.79 10.18 -16.85
N ASN A 243 13.56 10.26 -15.75
CA ASN A 243 14.71 11.15 -15.57
C ASN A 243 16.04 10.41 -15.62
#